data_cf78c65088cc851b30ace85e3ae13e69
#
_entry.id   cf78c65088cc851b30ace85e3ae13e69
#
_cell.length_a   1.000
_cell.length_b   1.000
_cell.length_c   1.000
_cell.angle_alpha   90.00
_cell.angle_beta   90.00
_cell.angle_gamma   90.00
#
_symmetry.space_group_name_H-M   'P 1'
#
loop_
_entity.id
_entity.type
_entity.pdbx_description
1 polymer ?
#
loop_
_entity_poly.entity_id
_entity_poly.type
_entity_poly.pdbx_seq_one_letter_code
_entity_poly.pdbx_strand_id
1 'polypeptide(L)'
;PFFPVASLSLVGLLAGRGWCGWFCPFGTFQDVIGRVKRPGSLPWVKYVVLAVALALAYTFKDPLFCKICPAGTLEGTLPNILIGIATFNPASILHIVVFLVVVCFTLWMSRFWCRFLCPVGAILGLFNRVTPLQIDYNVNLCVGCDRCSEACPQGLDVPLQVNGTDCIKCGECTVCSALGVSYRLKEKSKPIKKRL
;
A
#
# COMPACT_ATOMS: atom_id res chain seq x y z
N PRO A 1 -5.04 -13.26 20.84
CA PRO A 1 -5.38 -12.94 19.46
C PRO A 1 -5.97 -11.53 19.29
N PHE A 2 -6.41 -10.83 20.37
CA PHE A 2 -7.01 -9.49 20.27
C PHE A 2 -5.99 -8.38 20.04
N PHE A 3 -4.75 -8.51 20.52
CA PHE A 3 -3.72 -7.48 20.44
C PHE A 3 -3.37 -7.07 18.98
N PRO A 4 -3.10 -7.99 18.04
CA PRO A 4 -2.77 -7.61 16.66
C PRO A 4 -3.97 -6.97 15.92
N VAL A 5 -5.19 -7.35 16.23
CA VAL A 5 -6.40 -6.75 15.64
C VAL A 5 -6.58 -5.33 16.15
N ALA A 6 -6.41 -5.11 17.44
CA ALA A 6 -6.53 -3.79 18.06
C ALA A 6 -5.44 -2.83 17.55
N SER A 7 -4.19 -3.28 17.45
CA SER A 7 -3.08 -2.47 16.93
C SER A 7 -3.26 -2.10 15.45
N LEU A 8 -3.70 -3.05 14.61
CA LEU A 8 -3.98 -2.79 13.20
C LEU A 8 -5.14 -1.80 13.03
N SER A 9 -6.19 -1.93 13.86
CA SER A 9 -7.33 -1.00 13.83
C SER A 9 -6.94 0.40 14.29
N LEU A 10 -6.11 0.51 15.33
CA LEU A 10 -5.61 1.79 15.82
C LEU A 10 -4.74 2.49 14.76
N VAL A 11 -3.81 1.78 14.15
CA VAL A 11 -2.97 2.30 13.06
C VAL A 11 -3.84 2.71 11.86
N GLY A 12 -4.85 1.91 11.52
CA GLY A 12 -5.80 2.21 10.44
C GLY A 12 -6.59 3.50 10.71
N LEU A 13 -7.03 3.72 11.95
CA LEU A 13 -7.76 4.93 12.33
C LEU A 13 -6.88 6.18 12.33
N LEU A 14 -5.63 6.08 12.78
CA LEU A 14 -4.72 7.23 12.91
C LEU A 14 -4.07 7.62 11.59
N ALA A 15 -3.55 6.67 10.85
CA ALA A 15 -2.74 6.91 9.65
C ALA A 15 -3.33 6.32 8.36
N GLY A 16 -4.30 5.40 8.46
CA GLY A 16 -4.82 4.68 7.30
C GLY A 16 -3.70 3.97 6.52
N ARG A 17 -3.69 4.11 5.20
CA ARG A 17 -2.60 3.61 4.35
C ARG A 17 -1.31 4.44 4.43
N GLY A 18 -1.27 5.54 5.17
CA GLY A 18 -0.03 6.27 5.45
C GLY A 18 1.04 5.40 6.09
N TRP A 19 0.65 4.41 6.90
CA TRP A 19 1.57 3.39 7.41
C TRP A 19 2.33 2.67 6.29
N CYS A 20 1.63 2.30 5.21
CA CYS A 20 2.25 1.64 4.06
C CYS A 20 3.19 2.56 3.27
N GLY A 21 3.02 3.88 3.38
CA GLY A 21 3.85 4.88 2.72
C GLY A 21 5.11 5.25 3.49
N TRP A 22 5.05 5.23 4.84
CA TRP A 22 6.11 5.78 5.68
C TRP A 22 6.86 4.74 6.51
N PHE A 23 6.19 3.70 6.98
CA PHE A 23 6.74 2.77 7.97
C PHE A 23 6.90 1.33 7.46
N CYS A 24 6.19 0.94 6.41
CA CYS A 24 6.29 -0.43 5.90
C CYS A 24 7.62 -0.65 5.16
N PRO A 25 8.54 -1.48 5.69
CA PRO A 25 9.85 -1.70 5.05
C PRO A 25 9.70 -2.35 3.67
N PHE A 26 8.72 -3.23 3.49
CA PHE A 26 8.44 -3.83 2.18
C PHE A 26 7.88 -2.81 1.17
N GLY A 27 7.10 -1.83 1.64
CA GLY A 27 6.64 -0.71 0.80
C GLY A 27 7.80 0.15 0.32
N THR A 28 8.70 0.53 1.21
CA THR A 28 9.91 1.30 0.90
C THR A 28 10.83 0.53 -0.06
N PHE A 29 11.01 -0.77 0.17
CA PHE A 29 11.77 -1.65 -0.73
C PHE A 29 11.22 -1.63 -2.17
N GLN A 30 9.90 -1.70 -2.32
CA GLN A 30 9.26 -1.60 -3.64
C GLN A 30 9.41 -0.22 -4.29
N ASP A 31 9.47 0.87 -3.52
CA ASP A 31 9.71 2.21 -4.06
C ASP A 31 11.14 2.38 -4.60
N VAL A 32 12.12 1.80 -3.90
CA VAL A 32 13.53 1.85 -4.34
C VAL A 32 13.73 1.07 -5.64
N ILE A 33 13.07 -0.08 -5.80
CA ILE A 33 13.22 -0.95 -6.97
C ILE A 33 12.29 -0.55 -8.11
N GLY A 34 11.07 -0.11 -7.80
CA GLY A 34 10.03 0.18 -8.77
C GLY A 34 10.29 1.45 -9.57
N ARG A 35 10.83 1.31 -10.77
CA ARG A 35 11.18 2.44 -11.64
C ARG A 35 10.03 2.96 -12.48
N VAL A 36 9.06 2.10 -12.80
CA VAL A 36 7.98 2.43 -13.75
C VAL A 36 6.69 2.72 -13.01
N LYS A 37 6.28 3.97 -13.01
CA LYS A 37 5.02 4.43 -12.44
C LYS A 37 3.93 4.33 -13.51
N ARG A 38 3.28 3.17 -13.62
CA ARG A 38 2.19 2.97 -14.60
C ARG A 38 0.85 3.40 -14.00
N PRO A 39 0.07 4.23 -14.73
CA PRO A 39 -1.30 4.52 -14.35
C PRO A 39 -2.16 3.25 -14.46
N GLY A 40 -3.17 3.16 -13.67
CA GLY A 40 -4.14 2.07 -13.65
C GLY A 40 -4.25 1.43 -12.28
N SER A 41 -5.33 1.69 -11.57
CA SER A 41 -5.71 0.98 -10.36
C SER A 41 -6.96 0.17 -10.65
N LEU A 42 -6.93 -1.11 -10.29
CA LEU A 42 -8.10 -1.98 -10.24
C LEU A 42 -8.45 -2.15 -8.75
N PRO A 43 -9.15 -1.18 -8.14
CA PRO A 43 -9.31 -1.13 -6.69
C PRO A 43 -10.07 -2.34 -6.12
N TRP A 44 -10.86 -3.01 -6.94
CA TRP A 44 -11.62 -4.20 -6.52
C TRP A 44 -10.77 -5.47 -6.38
N VAL A 45 -9.64 -5.59 -7.12
CA VAL A 45 -8.78 -6.80 -7.09
C VAL A 45 -8.28 -7.08 -5.68
N LYS A 46 -7.78 -6.06 -4.96
CA LYS A 46 -7.28 -6.22 -3.58
C LYS A 46 -8.38 -6.70 -2.61
N TYR A 47 -9.66 -6.34 -2.85
CA TYR A 47 -10.77 -6.80 -2.01
C TYR A 47 -11.16 -8.24 -2.32
N VAL A 48 -11.04 -8.66 -3.58
CA VAL A 48 -11.19 -10.08 -3.94
C VAL A 48 -10.09 -10.91 -3.30
N VAL A 49 -8.84 -10.46 -3.37
CA VAL A 49 -7.70 -11.12 -2.70
C VAL A 49 -7.93 -11.18 -1.19
N LEU A 50 -8.41 -10.11 -0.58
CA LEU A 50 -8.76 -10.09 0.85
C LEU A 50 -9.84 -11.12 1.17
N ALA A 51 -10.91 -11.19 0.39
CA ALA A 51 -11.99 -12.16 0.59
C ALA A 51 -11.50 -13.61 0.46
N VAL A 52 -10.69 -13.88 -0.56
CA VAL A 52 -10.06 -15.19 -0.76
C VAL A 52 -9.12 -15.54 0.41
N ALA A 53 -8.28 -14.60 0.85
CA ALA A 53 -7.37 -14.82 1.98
C ALA A 53 -8.13 -15.12 3.27
N LEU A 54 -9.24 -14.43 3.54
CA LEU A 54 -10.11 -14.70 4.69
C LEU A 54 -10.81 -16.05 4.58
N ALA A 55 -11.31 -16.41 3.40
CA ALA A 55 -11.95 -17.71 3.17
C ALA A 55 -10.96 -18.87 3.37
N LEU A 56 -9.74 -18.74 2.85
CA LEU A 56 -8.68 -19.73 3.06
C LEU A 56 -8.29 -19.84 4.54
N ALA A 57 -8.14 -18.73 5.24
CA ALA A 57 -7.81 -18.73 6.67
C ALA A 57 -8.92 -19.38 7.50
N TYR A 58 -10.19 -19.18 7.13
CA TYR A 58 -11.33 -19.78 7.81
C TYR A 58 -11.40 -21.30 7.57
N THR A 59 -11.20 -21.76 6.32
CA THR A 59 -11.32 -23.19 5.94
C THR A 59 -10.16 -24.01 6.50
N PHE A 60 -8.93 -23.52 6.38
CA PHE A 60 -7.73 -24.25 6.80
C PHE A 60 -7.33 -23.95 8.26
N LYS A 61 -7.98 -23.00 8.94
CA LYS A 61 -7.61 -22.49 10.27
C LYS A 61 -6.15 -22.06 10.40
N ASP A 62 -5.53 -21.75 9.27
CA ASP A 62 -4.13 -21.42 9.14
C ASP A 62 -3.97 -20.18 8.21
N PRO A 63 -3.18 -19.18 8.57
CA PRO A 63 -2.97 -17.99 7.74
C PRO A 63 -2.02 -18.27 6.56
N LEU A 64 -2.42 -19.15 5.65
CA LEU A 64 -1.62 -19.59 4.50
C LEU A 64 -1.10 -18.42 3.67
N PHE A 65 -1.93 -17.39 3.48
CA PHE A 65 -1.52 -16.19 2.74
C PHE A 65 -0.35 -15.47 3.40
N CYS A 66 -0.32 -15.39 4.73
CA CYS A 66 0.78 -14.76 5.47
C CYS A 66 2.08 -15.57 5.38
N LYS A 67 1.97 -16.89 5.28
CA LYS A 67 3.14 -17.79 5.11
C LYS A 67 3.83 -17.61 3.76
N ILE A 68 3.08 -17.26 2.71
CA ILE A 68 3.62 -17.07 1.34
C ILE A 68 3.92 -15.58 1.08
N CYS A 69 3.64 -14.70 2.03
CA CYS A 69 3.79 -13.27 1.86
C CYS A 69 5.26 -12.86 1.62
N PRO A 70 5.58 -12.14 0.52
CA PRO A 70 6.94 -11.71 0.23
C PRO A 70 7.49 -10.70 1.24
N ALA A 71 6.65 -9.98 1.97
CA ALA A 71 7.09 -9.15 3.09
C ALA A 71 7.68 -9.99 4.21
N GLY A 72 7.03 -11.12 4.57
CA GLY A 72 7.56 -12.08 5.54
C GLY A 72 8.88 -12.72 5.08
N THR A 73 9.07 -12.89 3.78
CA THR A 73 10.35 -13.37 3.23
C THR A 73 11.46 -12.36 3.44
N LEU A 74 11.19 -11.08 3.18
CA LEU A 74 12.18 -10.00 3.36
C LEU A 74 12.54 -9.78 4.83
N GLU A 75 11.56 -9.79 5.73
CA GLU A 75 11.73 -9.43 7.14
C GLU A 75 12.09 -10.63 8.03
N GLY A 76 11.74 -11.84 7.62
CA GLY A 76 11.92 -13.07 8.39
C GLY A 76 12.84 -14.08 7.71
N THR A 77 12.43 -14.64 6.58
CA THR A 77 13.16 -15.77 5.96
C THR A 77 14.57 -15.38 5.55
N LEU A 78 14.73 -14.24 4.89
CA LEU A 78 16.05 -13.81 4.38
C LEU A 78 17.05 -13.50 5.51
N PRO A 79 16.72 -12.72 6.55
CA PRO A 79 17.63 -12.51 7.67
C PRO A 79 18.00 -13.79 8.42
N ASN A 80 17.02 -14.70 8.63
CA ASN A 80 17.28 -15.95 9.33
C ASN A 80 18.21 -16.89 8.55
N ILE A 81 18.15 -16.89 7.23
CA ILE A 81 19.10 -17.63 6.38
C ILE A 81 20.49 -17.00 6.45
N LEU A 82 20.59 -15.67 6.39
CA LEU A 82 21.86 -14.95 6.44
C LEU A 82 22.59 -15.11 7.77
N ILE A 83 21.85 -15.21 8.88
CA ILE A 83 22.41 -15.43 10.22
C ILE A 83 22.69 -16.94 10.47
N GLY A 84 22.29 -17.83 9.55
CA GLY A 84 22.50 -19.27 9.67
C GLY A 84 21.56 -19.99 10.64
N ILE A 85 20.48 -19.34 11.07
CA ILE A 85 19.46 -19.91 11.97
C ILE A 85 18.50 -20.84 11.19
N ALA A 86 18.19 -20.49 9.95
CA ALA A 86 17.30 -21.27 9.11
C ALA A 86 18.07 -22.07 8.06
N THR A 87 17.71 -23.34 7.93
CA THR A 87 18.26 -24.24 6.89
C THR A 87 17.47 -24.07 5.59
N PHE A 88 18.14 -24.30 4.46
CA PHE A 88 17.49 -24.38 3.16
C PHE A 88 16.57 -25.62 3.11
N ASN A 89 15.27 -25.40 3.25
CA ASN A 89 14.26 -26.43 3.09
C ASN A 89 13.32 -26.06 1.93
N PRO A 90 12.46 -26.97 1.44
CA PRO A 90 11.57 -26.69 0.31
C PRO A 90 10.65 -25.49 0.52
N ALA A 91 10.23 -25.23 1.76
CA ALA A 91 9.40 -24.08 2.09
C ALA A 91 10.18 -22.76 1.92
N SER A 92 11.44 -22.71 2.33
CA SER A 92 12.30 -21.52 2.14
C SER A 92 12.53 -21.23 0.67
N ILE A 93 12.69 -22.26 -0.17
CA ILE A 93 12.83 -22.12 -1.63
C ILE A 93 11.55 -21.50 -2.22
N LEU A 94 10.38 -22.00 -1.83
CA LEU A 94 9.10 -21.44 -2.28
C LEU A 94 8.96 -19.97 -1.94
N HIS A 95 9.33 -19.56 -0.71
CA HIS A 95 9.30 -18.16 -0.28
C HIS A 95 10.20 -17.27 -1.13
N ILE A 96 11.43 -17.73 -1.41
CA ILE A 96 12.39 -17.00 -2.25
C ILE A 96 11.86 -16.88 -3.68
N VAL A 97 11.30 -17.94 -4.26
CA VAL A 97 10.74 -17.91 -5.62
C VAL A 97 9.59 -16.91 -5.71
N VAL A 98 8.64 -16.95 -4.77
CA VAL A 98 7.52 -15.99 -4.72
C VAL A 98 8.04 -14.55 -4.57
N PHE A 99 9.02 -14.35 -3.70
CA PHE A 99 9.66 -13.05 -3.51
C PHE A 99 10.29 -12.53 -4.81
N LEU A 100 11.08 -13.36 -5.52
CA LEU A 100 11.69 -12.99 -6.79
C LEU A 100 10.67 -12.67 -7.87
N VAL A 101 9.59 -13.44 -7.98
CA VAL A 101 8.48 -13.16 -8.90
C VAL A 101 7.86 -11.79 -8.61
N VAL A 102 7.61 -11.47 -7.34
CA VAL A 102 7.06 -10.16 -6.94
C VAL A 102 8.05 -9.05 -7.23
N VAL A 103 9.35 -9.26 -7.03
CA VAL A 103 10.40 -8.29 -7.39
C VAL A 103 10.39 -8.02 -8.90
N CYS A 104 10.32 -9.06 -9.75
CA CYS A 104 10.21 -8.89 -11.19
C CYS A 104 8.99 -8.06 -11.61
N PHE A 105 7.82 -8.34 -11.03
CA PHE A 105 6.62 -7.53 -11.28
C PHE A 105 6.75 -6.10 -10.75
N THR A 106 7.46 -5.89 -9.64
CA THR A 106 7.72 -4.56 -9.08
C THR A 106 8.64 -3.73 -9.96
N LEU A 107 9.63 -4.33 -10.63
CA LEU A 107 10.47 -3.66 -11.63
C LEU A 107 9.63 -3.15 -12.82
N TRP A 108 8.61 -3.91 -13.20
CA TRP A 108 7.71 -3.53 -14.30
C TRP A 108 6.62 -2.53 -13.88
N MET A 109 6.10 -2.65 -12.65
CA MET A 109 5.07 -1.78 -12.08
C MET A 109 5.38 -1.47 -10.63
N SER A 110 5.65 -0.19 -10.30
CA SER A 110 5.93 0.26 -8.94
C SER A 110 4.81 -0.16 -7.98
N ARG A 111 5.22 -0.65 -6.80
CA ARG A 111 4.34 -1.10 -5.72
C ARG A 111 3.30 -2.16 -6.13
N PHE A 112 3.63 -3.06 -7.04
CA PHE A 112 2.73 -4.09 -7.55
C PHE A 112 2.02 -4.87 -6.44
N TRP A 113 2.76 -5.43 -5.46
CA TRP A 113 2.18 -6.20 -4.36
C TRP A 113 1.24 -5.38 -3.49
N CYS A 114 1.69 -4.20 -3.05
CA CYS A 114 0.92 -3.32 -2.18
C CYS A 114 -0.36 -2.80 -2.83
N ARG A 115 -0.37 -2.76 -4.15
CA ARG A 115 -1.45 -2.22 -4.96
C ARG A 115 -2.56 -3.24 -5.22
N PHE A 116 -2.19 -4.48 -5.53
CA PHE A 116 -3.13 -5.50 -6.01
C PHE A 116 -3.31 -6.68 -5.04
N LEU A 117 -2.29 -7.08 -4.32
CA LEU A 117 -2.25 -8.37 -3.63
C LEU A 117 -2.24 -8.25 -2.09
N CYS A 118 -1.87 -7.12 -1.51
CA CYS A 118 -1.74 -7.00 -0.07
C CYS A 118 -3.10 -6.88 0.64
N PRO A 119 -3.54 -7.88 1.44
CA PRO A 119 -4.81 -7.83 2.16
C PRO A 119 -4.79 -6.78 3.28
N VAL A 120 -3.65 -6.58 3.93
CA VAL A 120 -3.48 -5.52 4.95
C VAL A 120 -3.68 -4.14 4.32
N GLY A 121 -3.12 -3.93 3.12
CA GLY A 121 -3.32 -2.71 2.35
C GLY A 121 -4.79 -2.49 1.94
N ALA A 122 -5.55 -3.57 1.72
CA ALA A 122 -6.99 -3.48 1.46
C ALA A 122 -7.75 -3.01 2.72
N ILE A 123 -7.46 -3.61 3.89
CA ILE A 123 -8.08 -3.23 5.18
C ILE A 123 -7.75 -1.77 5.52
N LEU A 124 -6.48 -1.39 5.52
CA LEU A 124 -6.06 -0.01 5.79
C LEU A 124 -6.64 0.99 4.79
N GLY A 125 -6.88 0.55 3.55
CA GLY A 125 -7.55 1.35 2.53
C GLY A 125 -8.99 1.74 2.87
N LEU A 126 -9.72 0.90 3.59
CA LEU A 126 -11.07 1.22 4.06
C LEU A 126 -11.05 2.37 5.08
N PHE A 127 -10.06 2.38 5.97
CA PHE A 127 -9.88 3.44 6.97
C PHE A 127 -9.39 4.76 6.36
N ASN A 128 -8.87 4.73 5.14
CA ASN A 128 -8.22 5.89 4.52
C ASN A 128 -9.11 7.12 4.38
N ARG A 129 -10.44 6.91 4.30
CA ARG A 129 -11.44 7.99 4.23
C ARG A 129 -11.76 8.62 5.58
N VAL A 130 -11.52 7.88 6.66
CA VAL A 130 -11.88 8.28 8.04
C VAL A 130 -10.68 8.85 8.79
N THR A 131 -9.46 8.45 8.40
CA THR A 131 -8.23 8.89 9.06
C THR A 131 -8.05 10.41 8.99
N PRO A 132 -7.54 11.03 10.08
CA PRO A 132 -7.29 12.48 10.14
C PRO A 132 -6.14 12.94 9.21
N LEU A 133 -5.21 12.05 8.86
CA LEU A 133 -4.17 12.36 7.90
C LEU A 133 -4.79 12.50 6.51
N GLN A 134 -4.72 13.69 5.92
CA GLN A 134 -5.31 14.02 4.63
C GLN A 134 -4.30 14.73 3.73
N ILE A 135 -4.49 14.62 2.42
CA ILE A 135 -3.81 15.45 1.45
C ILE A 135 -4.82 16.48 0.94
N ASP A 136 -4.58 17.73 1.25
CA ASP A 136 -5.42 18.84 0.81
C ASP A 136 -5.06 19.24 -0.62
N TYR A 137 -6.07 19.57 -1.40
CA TYR A 137 -5.93 20.05 -2.77
C TYR A 137 -6.53 21.44 -2.93
N ASN A 138 -5.73 22.39 -3.36
CA ASN A 138 -6.17 23.73 -3.68
C ASN A 138 -6.31 23.92 -5.19
N VAL A 139 -7.57 23.98 -5.65
CA VAL A 139 -7.93 24.10 -7.08
C VAL A 139 -7.37 25.40 -7.69
N ASN A 140 -7.28 26.48 -6.90
CA ASN A 140 -6.86 27.79 -7.40
C ASN A 140 -5.36 27.84 -7.76
N LEU A 141 -4.55 26.95 -7.18
CA LEU A 141 -3.12 26.86 -7.44
C LEU A 141 -2.78 25.81 -8.51
N CYS A 142 -3.76 25.07 -8.98
CA CYS A 142 -3.54 24.00 -9.95
C CYS A 142 -3.52 24.56 -11.38
N VAL A 143 -2.42 24.32 -12.08
CA VAL A 143 -2.21 24.71 -13.49
C VAL A 143 -2.44 23.56 -14.48
N GLY A 144 -2.84 22.37 -14.00
CA GLY A 144 -3.13 21.19 -14.84
C GLY A 144 -1.89 20.54 -15.47
N CYS A 145 -0.73 20.59 -14.82
CA CYS A 145 0.54 20.10 -15.38
C CYS A 145 0.82 18.58 -15.16
N ASP A 146 -0.09 17.86 -14.50
CA ASP A 146 -0.03 16.41 -14.19
C ASP A 146 1.23 15.89 -13.44
N ARG A 147 2.15 16.75 -13.05
CA ARG A 147 3.36 16.39 -12.29
C ARG A 147 3.08 15.63 -11.00
N CYS A 148 1.97 15.95 -10.33
CA CYS A 148 1.55 15.26 -9.12
C CYS A 148 1.15 13.79 -9.39
N SER A 149 0.54 13.52 -10.54
CA SER A 149 0.19 12.15 -10.96
C SER A 149 1.43 11.36 -11.37
N GLU A 150 2.37 11.98 -12.07
CA GLU A 150 3.66 11.38 -12.43
C GLU A 150 4.53 11.08 -11.20
N ALA A 151 4.49 11.94 -10.17
CA ALA A 151 5.20 11.72 -8.92
C ALA A 151 4.61 10.58 -8.09
N CYS A 152 3.35 10.20 -8.32
CA CYS A 152 2.63 9.23 -7.49
C CYS A 152 3.18 7.80 -7.64
N PRO A 153 3.76 7.16 -6.58
CA PRO A 153 4.28 5.81 -6.66
C PRO A 153 3.18 4.76 -6.86
N GLN A 154 1.93 5.09 -6.51
CA GLN A 154 0.77 4.24 -6.75
C GLN A 154 0.19 4.41 -8.16
N GLY A 155 0.68 5.36 -8.97
CA GLY A 155 0.16 5.65 -10.30
C GLY A 155 -1.31 6.07 -10.29
N LEU A 156 -1.71 6.84 -9.28
CA LEU A 156 -3.06 7.38 -9.15
C LEU A 156 -3.20 8.63 -9.99
N ASP A 157 -4.41 8.87 -10.48
CA ASP A 157 -4.79 10.13 -11.09
C ASP A 157 -5.01 11.17 -9.96
N VAL A 158 -3.98 11.98 -9.71
CA VAL A 158 -4.01 13.06 -8.73
C VAL A 158 -4.47 14.33 -9.46
N PRO A 159 -5.39 15.12 -8.94
CA PRO A 159 -5.95 15.13 -7.60
C PRO A 159 -7.23 14.31 -7.38
N LEU A 160 -7.78 13.65 -8.42
CA LEU A 160 -9.09 12.98 -8.35
C LEU A 160 -9.15 11.82 -7.35
N GLN A 161 -8.06 11.04 -7.26
CA GLN A 161 -7.99 9.82 -6.44
C GLN A 161 -7.21 10.03 -5.14
N VAL A 162 -6.79 11.25 -4.84
CA VAL A 162 -6.13 11.58 -3.57
C VAL A 162 -7.08 11.30 -2.40
N ASN A 163 -6.55 10.80 -1.28
CA ASN A 163 -7.31 10.32 -0.12
C ASN A 163 -8.27 9.14 -0.40
N GLY A 164 -8.26 8.61 -1.61
CA GLY A 164 -9.00 7.38 -1.95
C GLY A 164 -8.42 6.14 -1.27
N THR A 165 -9.07 4.99 -1.48
CA THR A 165 -8.68 3.70 -0.88
C THR A 165 -7.30 3.21 -1.33
N ASP A 166 -6.76 3.73 -2.43
CA ASP A 166 -5.45 3.36 -2.98
C ASP A 166 -4.34 4.34 -2.61
N CYS A 167 -4.68 5.54 -2.12
CA CYS A 167 -3.71 6.54 -1.70
C CYS A 167 -2.97 6.10 -0.43
N ILE A 168 -1.64 6.06 -0.48
CA ILE A 168 -0.77 5.71 0.66
C ILE A 168 -0.32 6.94 1.46
N LYS A 169 -0.80 8.12 1.11
CA LYS A 169 -0.50 9.39 1.80
C LYS A 169 0.99 9.64 2.02
N CYS A 170 1.82 9.22 1.08
CA CYS A 170 3.28 9.36 1.14
C CYS A 170 3.75 10.81 1.02
N GLY A 171 2.93 11.71 0.45
CA GLY A 171 3.30 13.11 0.24
C GLY A 171 4.08 13.39 -1.06
N GLU A 172 4.45 12.40 -1.86
CA GLU A 172 5.20 12.61 -3.11
C GLU A 172 4.52 13.58 -4.09
N CYS A 173 3.19 13.62 -4.08
CA CYS A 173 2.43 14.54 -4.93
C CYS A 173 2.55 16.01 -4.50
N THR A 174 3.13 16.33 -3.33
CA THR A 174 3.34 17.70 -2.86
C THR A 174 4.47 18.44 -3.60
N VAL A 175 5.13 17.81 -4.57
CA VAL A 175 5.98 18.48 -5.56
C VAL A 175 5.22 19.59 -6.31
N CYS A 176 3.88 19.49 -6.34
CA CYS A 176 2.99 20.52 -6.81
C CYS A 176 2.51 21.36 -5.63
N SER A 177 2.70 22.69 -5.69
CA SER A 177 2.29 23.64 -4.64
C SER A 177 0.77 23.65 -4.36
N ALA A 178 -0.03 23.07 -5.27
CA ALA A 178 -1.47 22.91 -5.09
C ALA A 178 -1.86 21.81 -4.10
N LEU A 179 -0.92 20.95 -3.67
CA LEU A 179 -1.14 19.83 -2.78
C LEU A 179 -0.31 19.97 -1.50
N GLY A 180 -0.93 19.68 -0.35
CA GLY A 180 -0.27 19.72 0.95
C GLY A 180 -0.75 18.57 1.84
N VAL A 181 0.14 18.07 2.70
CA VAL A 181 -0.23 17.09 3.74
C VAL A 181 -0.76 17.84 4.95
N SER A 182 -1.94 17.48 5.41
CA SER A 182 -2.56 18.07 6.60
C SER A 182 -3.06 17.00 7.56
N TYR A 183 -3.14 17.35 8.83
CA TYR A 183 -3.70 16.51 9.88
C TYR A 183 -4.97 17.16 10.41
N ARG A 184 -6.15 16.67 9.98
CA ARG A 184 -7.45 17.23 10.36
C ARG A 184 -8.25 16.24 11.18
N LEU A 185 -8.67 16.66 12.36
CA LEU A 185 -9.52 15.83 13.25
C LEU A 185 -11.00 15.80 12.84
N LYS A 186 -11.47 16.71 11.99
CA LYS A 186 -12.83 16.68 11.40
C LYS A 186 -13.05 17.79 10.37
N GLU A 187 -13.02 17.46 9.07
CA GLU A 187 -13.84 18.18 8.08
C GLU A 187 -14.07 17.27 6.86
N LYS A 188 -15.33 17.17 6.40
CA LYS A 188 -15.70 16.42 5.20
C LYS A 188 -14.93 16.98 4.00
N SER A 189 -14.08 16.18 3.38
CA SER A 189 -13.50 16.51 2.09
C SER A 189 -14.63 16.78 1.09
N LYS A 190 -14.73 18.03 0.63
CA LYS A 190 -15.67 18.36 -0.46
C LYS A 190 -15.25 17.58 -1.70
N PRO A 191 -16.18 16.93 -2.41
CA PRO A 191 -15.87 16.20 -3.63
C PRO A 191 -15.29 17.17 -4.66
N ILE A 192 -14.15 16.80 -5.21
CA ILE A 192 -13.43 17.57 -6.22
C ILE A 192 -14.27 17.52 -7.51
N LYS A 193 -14.89 18.64 -7.88
CA LYS A 193 -15.55 18.79 -9.18
C LYS A 193 -14.47 19.03 -10.24
N LYS A 194 -14.37 18.12 -11.22
CA LYS A 194 -13.54 18.35 -12.42
C LYS A 194 -14.05 19.62 -13.10
N ARG A 195 -13.20 20.63 -13.27
CA ARG A 195 -13.47 21.66 -14.30
C ARG A 195 -13.14 21.01 -15.65
N LEU A 196 -14.17 20.83 -16.45
CA LEU A 196 -14.06 20.52 -17.87
C LEU A 196 -13.51 21.72 -18.61
#